data_72350f07cb6aafb1280073e6c75bbb97
#
_entry.id   72350f07cb6aafb1280073e6c75bbb97
#
_cell.length_a   1.000
_cell.length_b   1.000
_cell.length_c   1.000
_cell.angle_alpha   90.00
_cell.angle_beta   90.00
_cell.angle_gamma   90.00
#
_symmetry.space_group_name_H-M   'P 1'
#
loop_
_entity.id
_entity.type
_entity.pdbx_description
1 polymer ?
#
loop_
_entity_poly.entity_id
_entity_poly.type
_entity_poly.pdbx_seq_one_letter_code
_entity_poly.pdbx_strand_id
1 'polypeptide(L)'
;FLERPHIETTVWVNQQELGMQNSLCVPHVYDLTAATTPGKTYLITIRIDNRIKEINVGPDSHSITDQTQGNWNGIVGRIELQATPKVHLEDIQVYPDLSNQKALVRMNIRSASSTKGEITLSAASFNTDIQHKVAPVHQSFNIRPGDNPVEMELPMGKEFLTWDEFSPALYKLTAKLTNGKQTDTQQVQFGMRDFKIEGKWFYVNGRKTMLRGTVENCDFPLTGYAPMDVASWERVFRICRNYGLNHMRFHSFCPPEAAFIAADLVGFYLQPEGPSWPNHGPRLGNGQPIDKYLMDETIALTKEYGNYASYCMLACGNEPSGRWVAWVSKFVDYWKVVYTQEPPLETAGNGNLTMSIM
;
A
#
# COMPACT_ATOMS: atom_id res chain seq x y z
N PHE A 1 -9.65 -12.57 -2.78
CA PHE A 1 -9.29 -11.28 -2.19
C PHE A 1 -10.26 -10.94 -1.08
N LEU A 2 -9.74 -10.63 0.11
CA LEU A 2 -10.46 -10.24 1.32
C LEU A 2 -9.87 -8.93 1.81
N GLU A 3 -10.58 -7.82 1.68
CA GLU A 3 -9.97 -6.49 1.81
C GLU A 3 -9.55 -6.14 3.24
N ARG A 4 -10.41 -6.33 4.21
CA ARG A 4 -10.12 -5.92 5.59
C ARG A 4 -10.68 -6.95 6.58
N PRO A 5 -10.13 -8.17 6.59
CA PRO A 5 -10.45 -9.11 7.64
C PRO A 5 -9.78 -8.70 8.96
N HIS A 6 -10.35 -9.09 10.10
CA HIS A 6 -9.80 -8.76 11.39
C HIS A 6 -9.76 -9.99 12.30
N ILE A 7 -8.64 -10.60 12.58
CA ILE A 7 -7.23 -10.32 12.31
C ILE A 7 -6.67 -11.40 11.38
N GLU A 8 -6.94 -12.66 11.77
CA GLU A 8 -6.45 -13.88 11.13
C GLU A 8 -7.55 -14.49 10.27
N THR A 9 -7.22 -14.93 9.08
CA THR A 9 -8.13 -15.73 8.25
C THR A 9 -7.52 -17.09 7.93
N THR A 10 -8.38 -18.10 7.84
CA THR A 10 -8.05 -19.41 7.25
C THR A 10 -9.12 -19.73 6.23
N VAL A 11 -8.72 -20.17 5.04
CA VAL A 11 -9.64 -20.43 3.92
C VAL A 11 -9.59 -21.89 3.51
N TRP A 12 -10.77 -22.46 3.22
CA TRP A 12 -10.94 -23.81 2.65
C TRP A 12 -11.74 -23.74 1.37
N VAL A 13 -11.37 -24.56 0.39
CA VAL A 13 -12.18 -24.89 -0.77
C VAL A 13 -12.67 -26.31 -0.58
N ASN A 14 -13.98 -26.48 -0.33
CA ASN A 14 -14.58 -27.74 0.18
C ASN A 14 -13.84 -28.18 1.47
N GLN A 15 -13.04 -29.26 1.40
CA GLN A 15 -12.28 -29.80 2.54
C GLN A 15 -10.78 -29.48 2.46
N GLN A 16 -10.33 -28.86 1.37
CA GLN A 16 -8.93 -28.51 1.18
C GLN A 16 -8.61 -27.15 1.82
N GLU A 17 -7.75 -27.16 2.83
CA GLU A 17 -7.23 -25.94 3.44
C GLU A 17 -6.19 -25.28 2.54
N LEU A 18 -6.28 -23.95 2.40
CA LEU A 18 -5.34 -23.12 1.62
C LEU A 18 -4.32 -22.39 2.50
N GLY A 19 -4.40 -22.58 3.80
CA GLY A 19 -3.52 -21.94 4.76
C GLY A 19 -4.14 -20.77 5.49
N MET A 20 -3.32 -20.07 6.25
CA MET A 20 -3.69 -18.96 7.13
C MET A 20 -2.91 -17.70 6.77
N GLN A 21 -3.57 -16.55 6.85
CA GLN A 21 -2.95 -15.24 6.77
C GLN A 21 -3.30 -14.40 7.99
N ASN A 22 -2.37 -13.56 8.42
CA ASN A 22 -2.51 -12.69 9.59
C ASN A 22 -1.91 -11.33 9.24
N SER A 23 -2.76 -10.34 9.00
CA SER A 23 -2.39 -8.94 8.78
C SER A 23 -3.49 -8.03 9.29
N LEU A 24 -3.09 -6.92 9.90
CA LEU A 24 -3.96 -5.83 10.31
C LEU A 24 -4.00 -4.68 9.28
N CYS A 25 -3.06 -4.68 8.34
CA CYS A 25 -2.85 -3.54 7.45
C CYS A 25 -3.30 -3.79 6.01
N VAL A 26 -3.11 -4.99 5.48
CA VAL A 26 -3.32 -5.28 4.06
C VAL A 26 -4.38 -6.34 3.80
N PRO A 27 -4.92 -6.42 2.59
CA PRO A 27 -5.84 -7.49 2.19
C PRO A 27 -5.22 -8.88 2.32
N HIS A 28 -6.06 -9.89 2.56
CA HIS A 28 -5.66 -11.29 2.49
C HIS A 28 -6.03 -11.87 1.12
N VAL A 29 -5.07 -12.47 0.45
CA VAL A 29 -5.24 -13.02 -0.91
C VAL A 29 -4.89 -14.50 -0.91
N TYR A 30 -5.80 -15.34 -1.42
CA TYR A 30 -5.64 -16.78 -1.51
C TYR A 30 -5.71 -17.24 -2.96
N ASP A 31 -4.70 -17.97 -3.40
CA ASP A 31 -4.72 -18.60 -4.72
C ASP A 31 -5.57 -19.89 -4.69
N LEU A 32 -6.66 -19.88 -5.44
CA LEU A 32 -7.59 -21.01 -5.55
C LEU A 32 -7.29 -21.92 -6.75
N THR A 33 -6.30 -21.58 -7.57
CA THR A 33 -6.05 -22.21 -8.87
C THR A 33 -5.87 -23.73 -8.78
N ALA A 34 -5.09 -24.21 -7.81
CA ALA A 34 -4.85 -25.64 -7.62
C ALA A 34 -6.03 -26.40 -6.99
N ALA A 35 -6.93 -25.68 -6.30
CA ALA A 35 -8.07 -26.25 -5.59
C ALA A 35 -9.38 -26.23 -6.41
N THR A 36 -9.39 -25.58 -7.58
CA THR A 36 -10.60 -25.36 -8.38
C THR A 36 -10.41 -25.76 -9.83
N THR A 37 -11.53 -26.06 -10.48
CA THR A 37 -11.60 -26.32 -11.93
C THR A 37 -12.74 -25.50 -12.52
N PRO A 38 -12.52 -24.76 -13.61
CA PRO A 38 -13.56 -23.95 -14.24
C PRO A 38 -14.84 -24.74 -14.55
N GLY A 39 -15.99 -24.12 -14.34
CA GLY A 39 -17.31 -24.73 -14.59
C GLY A 39 -17.80 -25.68 -13.51
N LYS A 40 -17.11 -25.79 -12.38
CA LYS A 40 -17.56 -26.54 -11.20
C LYS A 40 -18.02 -25.61 -10.08
N THR A 41 -18.83 -26.13 -9.19
CA THR A 41 -19.29 -25.44 -7.99
C THR A 41 -18.47 -25.90 -6.79
N TYR A 42 -18.05 -24.96 -5.96
CA TYR A 42 -17.24 -25.20 -4.77
C TYR A 42 -17.85 -24.46 -3.56
N LEU A 43 -17.70 -25.05 -2.39
CA LEU A 43 -17.95 -24.37 -1.12
C LEU A 43 -16.65 -23.70 -0.64
N ILE A 44 -16.68 -22.40 -0.49
CA ILE A 44 -15.57 -21.64 0.12
C ILE A 44 -15.94 -21.36 1.57
N THR A 45 -15.11 -21.82 2.50
CA THR A 45 -15.27 -21.56 3.93
C THR A 45 -14.15 -20.63 4.39
N ILE A 46 -14.50 -19.54 5.07
CA ILE A 46 -13.55 -18.56 5.60
C ILE A 46 -13.76 -18.51 7.11
N ARG A 47 -12.74 -18.88 7.88
CA ARG A 47 -12.70 -18.66 9.32
C ARG A 47 -12.00 -17.33 9.60
N ILE A 48 -12.59 -16.49 10.43
CA ILE A 48 -12.00 -15.26 10.90
C ILE A 48 -11.81 -15.35 12.40
N ASP A 49 -10.62 -15.00 12.88
CA ASP A 49 -10.26 -15.06 14.28
C ASP A 49 -9.62 -13.73 14.71
N ASN A 50 -10.34 -12.95 15.52
CA ASN A 50 -9.88 -11.64 16.01
C ASN A 50 -9.26 -11.70 17.41
N ARG A 51 -8.95 -12.90 17.91
CA ARG A 51 -8.30 -13.05 19.22
C ARG A 51 -6.82 -12.70 19.13
N ILE A 52 -6.32 -12.00 20.14
CA ILE A 52 -4.89 -11.81 20.35
C ILE A 52 -4.29 -13.16 20.75
N LYS A 53 -3.29 -13.61 19.99
CA LYS A 53 -2.58 -14.88 20.19
C LYS A 53 -1.10 -14.62 20.41
N GLU A 54 -0.24 -15.27 19.59
CA GLU A 54 1.23 -15.11 19.64
C GLU A 54 1.67 -13.71 19.24
N ILE A 55 0.98 -13.13 18.25
CA ILE A 55 1.22 -11.74 17.82
C ILE A 55 0.35 -10.82 18.67
N ASN A 56 1.01 -10.08 19.54
CA ASN A 56 0.38 -9.07 20.38
C ASN A 56 0.99 -7.70 20.03
N VAL A 57 0.21 -6.87 19.39
CA VAL A 57 0.63 -5.51 18.97
C VAL A 57 0.48 -4.46 20.09
N GLY A 58 0.02 -4.89 21.25
CA GLY A 58 -0.27 -4.06 22.42
C GLY A 58 -1.77 -3.78 22.57
N PRO A 59 -2.31 -3.92 23.80
CA PRO A 59 -3.75 -3.81 24.05
C PRO A 59 -4.30 -2.41 23.78
N ASP A 60 -3.45 -1.39 23.80
CA ASP A 60 -3.82 -0.01 23.53
C ASP A 60 -3.82 0.34 22.04
N SER A 61 -3.23 -0.51 21.17
CA SER A 61 -3.17 -0.27 19.74
C SER A 61 -4.54 0.02 19.15
N HIS A 62 -4.66 1.13 18.42
CA HIS A 62 -5.90 1.51 17.77
C HIS A 62 -6.31 0.55 16.64
N SER A 63 -5.44 -0.38 16.25
CA SER A 63 -5.80 -1.46 15.33
C SER A 63 -6.64 -2.57 15.98
N ILE A 64 -6.62 -2.71 17.32
CA ILE A 64 -7.26 -3.84 18.03
C ILE A 64 -7.99 -3.45 19.32
N THR A 65 -7.91 -2.19 19.78
CA THR A 65 -8.49 -1.79 21.06
C THR A 65 -10.01 -1.66 20.99
N ASP A 66 -10.70 -2.07 22.08
CA ASP A 66 -12.14 -1.83 22.27
C ASP A 66 -12.45 -0.38 22.70
N GLN A 67 -11.44 0.42 23.03
CA GLN A 67 -11.61 1.83 23.42
C GLN A 67 -11.98 2.73 22.24
N THR A 68 -11.62 2.31 21.04
CA THR A 68 -12.05 2.90 19.76
C THR A 68 -12.76 1.83 18.93
N GLN A 69 -12.84 1.95 17.61
CA GLN A 69 -13.46 0.96 16.73
C GLN A 69 -12.42 0.12 15.98
N GLY A 70 -11.25 -0.10 16.57
CA GLY A 70 -10.18 -0.93 16.00
C GLY A 70 -10.41 -2.43 16.13
N ASN A 71 -11.36 -2.86 16.96
CA ASN A 71 -11.66 -4.27 17.20
C ASN A 71 -13.05 -4.64 16.68
N TRP A 72 -13.12 -5.11 15.45
CA TRP A 72 -14.35 -5.71 14.88
C TRP A 72 -14.18 -7.21 14.66
N ASN A 73 -15.23 -7.90 14.25
CA ASN A 73 -15.17 -9.30 13.86
C ASN A 73 -15.76 -9.46 12.47
N GLY A 74 -14.99 -10.04 11.57
CA GLY A 74 -15.41 -10.27 10.20
C GLY A 74 -14.56 -9.54 9.18
N ILE A 75 -15.14 -9.35 7.98
CA ILE A 75 -14.53 -8.65 6.84
C ILE A 75 -15.41 -7.43 6.56
N VAL A 76 -14.84 -6.23 6.65
CA VAL A 76 -15.60 -4.98 6.47
C VAL A 76 -15.44 -4.36 5.09
N GLY A 77 -14.51 -4.85 4.28
CA GLY A 77 -14.29 -4.41 2.91
C GLY A 77 -14.83 -5.39 1.86
N ARG A 78 -14.24 -5.34 0.69
CA ARG A 78 -14.59 -6.18 -0.46
C ARG A 78 -14.24 -7.64 -0.21
N ILE A 79 -15.09 -8.54 -0.72
CA ILE A 79 -14.80 -9.97 -0.85
C ILE A 79 -14.94 -10.27 -2.34
N GLU A 80 -13.86 -10.65 -3.01
CA GLU A 80 -13.82 -10.79 -4.45
C GLU A 80 -13.23 -12.13 -4.89
N LEU A 81 -13.84 -12.73 -5.90
CA LEU A 81 -13.23 -13.79 -6.68
C LEU A 81 -12.67 -13.20 -7.96
N GLN A 82 -11.35 -13.16 -8.06
CA GLN A 82 -10.64 -12.61 -9.20
C GLN A 82 -10.15 -13.74 -10.12
N ALA A 83 -10.19 -13.52 -11.43
CA ALA A 83 -9.66 -14.46 -12.41
C ALA A 83 -8.71 -13.73 -13.36
N THR A 84 -7.52 -14.28 -13.52
CA THR A 84 -6.48 -13.76 -14.39
C THR A 84 -6.18 -14.71 -15.55
N PRO A 85 -5.65 -14.22 -16.68
CA PRO A 85 -5.05 -15.08 -17.69
C PRO A 85 -3.90 -15.92 -17.12
N LYS A 86 -3.54 -17.03 -17.79
CA LYS A 86 -2.42 -17.88 -17.35
C LYS A 86 -1.06 -17.16 -17.37
N VAL A 87 -0.95 -16.13 -18.18
CA VAL A 87 0.18 -15.20 -18.19
C VAL A 87 -0.38 -13.83 -17.88
N HIS A 88 -0.02 -13.27 -16.75
CA HIS A 88 -0.60 -12.02 -16.24
C HIS A 88 0.42 -11.18 -15.47
N LEU A 89 0.06 -9.92 -15.26
CA LEU A 89 0.83 -8.95 -14.48
C LEU A 89 0.43 -9.00 -13.02
N GLU A 90 1.40 -8.90 -12.15
CA GLU A 90 1.24 -8.71 -10.72
C GLU A 90 2.15 -7.59 -10.21
N ASP A 91 1.86 -7.04 -9.03
CA ASP A 91 2.76 -6.15 -8.29
C ASP A 91 3.27 -4.95 -9.08
N ILE A 92 2.39 -4.16 -9.66
CA ILE A 92 2.81 -2.96 -10.40
C ILE A 92 3.17 -1.85 -9.42
N GLN A 93 4.47 -1.50 -9.37
CA GLN A 93 5.03 -0.45 -8.54
C GLN A 93 5.57 0.68 -9.40
N VAL A 94 5.21 1.93 -9.08
CA VAL A 94 5.60 3.11 -9.85
C VAL A 94 6.50 4.01 -9.00
N TYR A 95 7.68 4.33 -9.52
CA TYR A 95 8.67 5.18 -8.86
C TYR A 95 8.86 6.47 -9.67
N PRO A 96 8.20 7.56 -9.26
CA PRO A 96 8.35 8.86 -9.93
C PRO A 96 9.76 9.43 -9.75
N ASP A 97 10.34 9.90 -10.85
CA ASP A 97 11.61 10.61 -10.88
C ASP A 97 11.40 11.95 -11.60
N LEU A 98 11.18 13.00 -10.81
CA LEU A 98 10.91 14.33 -11.33
C LEU A 98 12.13 14.91 -12.03
N SER A 99 13.31 14.63 -11.50
CA SER A 99 14.58 15.18 -12.02
C SER A 99 14.88 14.70 -13.43
N ASN A 100 14.58 13.41 -13.71
CA ASN A 100 14.77 12.81 -15.01
C ASN A 100 13.47 12.76 -15.85
N GLN A 101 12.38 13.36 -15.36
CA GLN A 101 11.09 13.47 -16.07
C GLN A 101 10.54 12.11 -16.51
N LYS A 102 10.67 11.09 -15.65
CA LYS A 102 10.25 9.71 -15.92
C LYS A 102 9.60 9.08 -14.69
N ALA A 103 8.94 7.96 -14.92
CA ALA A 103 8.57 7.02 -13.87
C ALA A 103 9.23 5.68 -14.17
N LEU A 104 9.88 5.08 -13.17
CA LEU A 104 10.33 3.70 -13.24
C LEU A 104 9.17 2.81 -12.83
N VAL A 105 8.83 1.81 -13.62
CA VAL A 105 7.73 0.89 -13.38
C VAL A 105 8.30 -0.51 -13.21
N ARG A 106 8.12 -1.08 -12.01
CA ARG A 106 8.46 -2.47 -11.70
C ARG A 106 7.20 -3.30 -11.66
N MET A 107 7.27 -4.49 -12.21
CA MET A 107 6.14 -5.41 -12.31
C MET A 107 6.66 -6.84 -12.20
N ASN A 108 5.77 -7.76 -11.88
CA ASN A 108 6.03 -9.19 -11.99
C ASN A 108 5.13 -9.79 -13.09
N ILE A 109 5.70 -10.57 -14.01
CA ILE A 109 4.91 -11.40 -14.94
C ILE A 109 4.84 -12.80 -14.37
N ARG A 110 3.66 -13.26 -14.02
CA ARG A 110 3.44 -14.62 -13.58
C ARG A 110 2.99 -15.50 -14.73
N SER A 111 3.62 -16.67 -14.87
CA SER A 111 3.33 -17.61 -15.97
C SER A 111 3.45 -19.07 -15.52
N ALA A 112 2.57 -19.92 -16.03
CA ALA A 112 2.67 -21.36 -15.83
C ALA A 112 3.64 -22.06 -16.82
N SER A 113 4.07 -21.37 -17.89
CA SER A 113 4.89 -21.96 -18.97
C SER A 113 5.83 -20.95 -19.61
N SER A 114 6.87 -21.45 -20.26
CA SER A 114 7.78 -20.61 -21.06
C SER A 114 7.05 -20.04 -22.27
N THR A 115 7.16 -18.74 -22.49
CA THR A 115 6.51 -18.05 -23.60
C THR A 115 7.20 -16.71 -23.89
N LYS A 116 6.65 -15.92 -24.81
CA LYS A 116 7.06 -14.55 -25.08
C LYS A 116 5.86 -13.63 -24.90
N GLY A 117 6.11 -12.44 -24.40
CA GLY A 117 5.10 -11.40 -24.25
C GLY A 117 5.68 -10.02 -24.50
N GLU A 118 4.78 -9.08 -24.76
CA GLU A 118 5.10 -7.66 -24.88
C GLU A 118 4.29 -6.88 -23.87
N ILE A 119 4.95 -5.99 -23.12
CA ILE A 119 4.29 -5.03 -22.25
C ILE A 119 4.24 -3.68 -22.94
N THR A 120 3.06 -3.08 -22.93
CA THR A 120 2.83 -1.68 -23.27
C THR A 120 2.49 -0.91 -22.03
N LEU A 121 3.24 0.14 -21.70
CA LEU A 121 2.92 1.10 -20.67
C LEU A 121 2.41 2.40 -21.29
N SER A 122 1.37 2.96 -20.73
CA SER A 122 0.87 4.30 -21.06
C SER A 122 0.29 4.94 -19.80
N ALA A 123 0.26 6.27 -19.76
CA ALA A 123 -0.37 6.98 -18.65
C ALA A 123 -1.13 8.21 -19.13
N ALA A 124 -2.16 8.60 -18.39
CA ALA A 124 -2.92 9.82 -18.64
C ALA A 124 -3.25 10.50 -17.32
N SER A 125 -3.19 11.84 -17.33
CA SER A 125 -3.54 12.64 -16.16
C SER A 125 -5.05 12.59 -15.88
N PHE A 126 -5.39 12.70 -14.61
CA PHE A 126 -6.74 12.91 -14.12
C PHE A 126 -6.69 13.73 -12.81
N ASN A 127 -7.85 14.06 -12.26
CA ASN A 127 -7.97 14.94 -11.10
C ASN A 127 -7.34 16.34 -11.32
N THR A 128 -7.43 16.83 -12.55
CA THR A 128 -6.89 18.11 -13.00
C THR A 128 -7.62 18.56 -14.26
N ASP A 129 -7.70 19.89 -14.49
CA ASP A 129 -8.25 20.45 -15.73
C ASP A 129 -7.27 20.35 -16.92
N ILE A 130 -6.00 20.03 -16.64
CA ILE A 130 -4.95 19.94 -17.67
C ILE A 130 -4.85 18.48 -18.14
N GLN A 131 -5.10 18.23 -19.41
CA GLN A 131 -4.93 16.91 -20.00
C GLN A 131 -3.48 16.70 -20.43
N HIS A 132 -2.82 15.69 -19.81
CA HIS A 132 -1.51 15.22 -20.22
C HIS A 132 -1.55 13.72 -20.49
N LYS A 133 -1.17 13.32 -21.70
CA LYS A 133 -1.08 11.92 -22.12
C LYS A 133 0.37 11.57 -22.38
N VAL A 134 0.85 10.54 -21.69
CA VAL A 134 2.19 10.02 -21.83
C VAL A 134 2.25 9.09 -23.05
N ALA A 135 3.23 9.28 -23.90
CA ALA A 135 3.43 8.42 -25.06
C ALA A 135 3.66 6.95 -24.62
N PRO A 136 3.01 5.99 -25.28
CA PRO A 136 3.21 4.58 -24.92
C PRO A 136 4.66 4.12 -25.15
N VAL A 137 5.15 3.28 -24.25
CA VAL A 137 6.41 2.55 -24.40
C VAL A 137 6.12 1.05 -24.48
N HIS A 138 6.93 0.33 -25.26
CA HIS A 138 6.76 -1.09 -25.53
C HIS A 138 8.06 -1.84 -25.27
N GLN A 139 7.96 -3.02 -24.64
CA GLN A 139 9.12 -3.89 -24.43
C GLN A 139 8.69 -5.36 -24.47
N SER A 140 9.48 -6.16 -25.21
CA SER A 140 9.27 -7.61 -25.32
C SER A 140 10.10 -8.36 -24.29
N PHE A 141 9.53 -9.43 -23.74
CA PHE A 141 10.13 -10.26 -22.71
C PHE A 141 10.09 -11.74 -23.07
N ASN A 142 11.14 -12.47 -22.72
CA ASN A 142 11.13 -13.92 -22.65
C ASN A 142 10.65 -14.32 -21.25
N ILE A 143 9.50 -14.94 -21.15
CA ILE A 143 8.81 -15.30 -19.92
C ILE A 143 9.10 -16.76 -19.60
N ARG A 144 9.46 -17.06 -18.35
CA ARG A 144 9.70 -18.41 -17.83
C ARG A 144 8.54 -18.84 -16.92
N PRO A 145 8.38 -20.15 -16.60
CA PRO A 145 7.44 -20.57 -15.58
C PRO A 145 7.78 -19.94 -14.22
N GLY A 146 6.77 -19.53 -13.47
CA GLY A 146 6.89 -18.83 -12.20
C GLY A 146 6.91 -17.32 -12.36
N ASP A 147 7.63 -16.65 -11.48
CA ASP A 147 7.73 -15.20 -11.39
C ASP A 147 8.84 -14.65 -12.28
N ASN A 148 8.54 -13.59 -12.99
CA ASN A 148 9.47 -12.89 -13.89
C ASN A 148 9.42 -11.40 -13.54
N PRO A 149 10.31 -10.92 -12.67
CA PRO A 149 10.41 -9.49 -12.38
C PRO A 149 10.90 -8.74 -13.62
N VAL A 150 10.22 -7.65 -13.94
CA VAL A 150 10.52 -6.79 -15.09
C VAL A 150 10.50 -5.33 -14.68
N GLU A 151 11.30 -4.54 -15.34
CA GLU A 151 11.43 -3.12 -15.10
C GLU A 151 11.36 -2.37 -16.42
N MET A 152 10.61 -1.28 -16.45
CA MET A 152 10.48 -0.40 -17.61
C MET A 152 10.49 1.06 -17.19
N GLU A 153 11.16 1.90 -17.97
CA GLU A 153 11.05 3.35 -17.82
C GLU A 153 9.89 3.89 -18.66
N LEU A 154 9.10 4.78 -18.06
CA LEU A 154 8.05 5.53 -18.73
C LEU A 154 8.46 7.01 -18.75
N PRO A 155 8.98 7.54 -19.88
CA PRO A 155 9.29 8.96 -20.02
C PRO A 155 8.01 9.79 -19.90
N MET A 156 7.94 10.64 -18.90
CA MET A 156 6.76 11.49 -18.64
C MET A 156 6.73 12.75 -19.52
N GLY A 157 7.87 13.11 -20.13
CA GLY A 157 7.98 14.34 -20.94
C GLY A 157 8.07 15.60 -20.08
N LYS A 158 8.34 16.74 -20.73
CA LYS A 158 8.58 18.02 -20.01
C LYS A 158 7.33 18.62 -19.38
N GLU A 159 6.16 18.32 -19.91
CA GLU A 159 4.87 18.90 -19.49
C GLU A 159 4.15 18.03 -18.45
N PHE A 160 4.87 17.13 -17.75
CA PHE A 160 4.26 16.34 -16.70
C PHE A 160 3.76 17.22 -15.54
N LEU A 161 2.64 16.80 -14.96
CA LEU A 161 2.02 17.50 -13.84
C LEU A 161 2.49 16.88 -12.52
N THR A 162 2.85 17.71 -11.56
CA THR A 162 3.22 17.26 -10.21
C THR A 162 1.99 17.17 -9.32
N TRP A 163 2.09 16.29 -8.31
CA TRP A 163 1.09 16.15 -7.27
C TRP A 163 1.57 16.82 -5.98
N ASP A 164 0.76 17.69 -5.41
CA ASP A 164 0.93 18.25 -4.06
C ASP A 164 -0.43 18.72 -3.48
N GLU A 165 -0.41 19.29 -2.27
CA GLU A 165 -1.60 19.78 -1.58
C GLU A 165 -2.37 20.87 -2.34
N PHE A 166 -1.77 21.60 -3.27
CA PHE A 166 -2.40 22.69 -4.02
C PHE A 166 -2.81 22.27 -5.43
N SER A 167 -2.11 21.31 -5.99
CA SER A 167 -2.35 20.78 -7.33
C SER A 167 -2.25 19.25 -7.30
N PRO A 168 -3.32 18.54 -6.88
CA PRO A 168 -3.30 17.10 -6.71
C PRO A 168 -3.53 16.37 -8.04
N ALA A 169 -2.76 16.73 -9.08
CA ALA A 169 -2.82 16.06 -10.38
C ALA A 169 -2.28 14.64 -10.28
N LEU A 170 -3.04 13.69 -10.77
CA LEU A 170 -2.74 12.27 -10.71
C LEU A 170 -2.59 11.68 -12.11
N TYR A 171 -1.95 10.53 -12.20
CA TYR A 171 -1.86 9.73 -13.41
C TYR A 171 -2.45 8.35 -13.18
N LYS A 172 -3.18 7.86 -14.18
CA LYS A 172 -3.57 6.47 -14.30
C LYS A 172 -2.61 5.80 -15.27
N LEU A 173 -1.72 4.95 -14.75
CA LEU A 173 -0.88 4.07 -15.52
C LEU A 173 -1.72 2.88 -15.98
N THR A 174 -1.61 2.54 -17.26
CA THR A 174 -2.14 1.30 -17.82
C THR A 174 -0.96 0.45 -18.30
N ALA A 175 -0.81 -0.72 -17.71
CA ALA A 175 0.11 -1.75 -18.11
C ALA A 175 -0.66 -2.86 -18.83
N LYS A 176 -0.32 -3.11 -20.09
CA LYS A 176 -0.97 -4.13 -20.93
C LYS A 176 0.07 -5.15 -21.36
N LEU A 177 -0.09 -6.39 -20.88
CA LEU A 177 0.70 -7.53 -21.32
C LEU A 177 -0.04 -8.27 -22.43
N THR A 178 0.62 -8.44 -23.59
CA THR A 178 0.11 -9.23 -24.72
C THR A 178 0.97 -10.47 -24.90
N ASN A 179 0.32 -11.64 -24.91
CA ASN A 179 0.94 -12.94 -25.12
C ASN A 179 0.14 -13.69 -26.19
N GLY A 180 0.60 -13.67 -27.43
CA GLY A 180 -0.15 -14.21 -28.58
C GLY A 180 -1.53 -13.55 -28.72
N LYS A 181 -2.60 -14.32 -28.47
CA LYS A 181 -3.99 -13.81 -28.49
C LYS A 181 -4.53 -13.40 -27.11
N GLN A 182 -3.77 -13.67 -26.06
CA GLN A 182 -4.18 -13.33 -24.71
C GLN A 182 -3.66 -11.94 -24.33
N THR A 183 -4.44 -11.22 -23.56
CA THR A 183 -4.09 -9.92 -23.04
C THR A 183 -4.48 -9.85 -21.57
N ASP A 184 -3.57 -9.34 -20.74
CA ASP A 184 -3.85 -8.90 -19.40
C ASP A 184 -3.66 -7.38 -19.33
N THR A 185 -4.53 -6.70 -18.60
CA THR A 185 -4.47 -5.24 -18.45
C THR A 185 -4.70 -4.86 -17.00
N GLN A 186 -3.72 -4.20 -16.42
CA GLN A 186 -3.76 -3.70 -15.05
C GLN A 186 -3.66 -2.17 -15.06
N GLN A 187 -4.29 -1.54 -14.08
CA GLN A 187 -4.24 -0.10 -13.90
C GLN A 187 -3.88 0.25 -12.46
N VAL A 188 -2.96 1.19 -12.30
CA VAL A 188 -2.64 1.78 -11.00
C VAL A 188 -2.63 3.30 -11.10
N GLN A 189 -2.99 3.99 -10.00
CA GLN A 189 -2.82 5.43 -9.92
C GLN A 189 -1.50 5.78 -9.26
N PHE A 190 -0.93 6.91 -9.64
CA PHE A 190 0.25 7.49 -9.01
C PHE A 190 0.27 9.01 -9.21
N GLY A 191 1.09 9.71 -8.43
CA GLY A 191 1.37 11.13 -8.62
C GLY A 191 2.87 11.35 -8.86
N MET A 192 3.20 12.27 -9.76
CA MET A 192 4.59 12.75 -9.91
C MET A 192 4.93 13.64 -8.72
N ARG A 193 5.59 13.08 -7.72
CA ARG A 193 5.89 13.74 -6.46
C ARG A 193 7.31 13.41 -5.99
N ASP A 194 8.01 14.43 -5.48
CA ASP A 194 9.24 14.31 -4.69
C ASP A 194 8.93 14.80 -3.26
N PHE A 195 9.05 13.92 -2.26
CA PHE A 195 8.85 14.25 -0.84
C PHE A 195 10.12 13.91 -0.06
N LYS A 196 10.81 14.90 0.46
CA LYS A 196 12.11 14.71 1.13
C LYS A 196 12.31 15.60 2.32
N ILE A 197 13.31 15.25 3.13
CA ILE A 197 13.79 16.08 4.23
C ILE A 197 15.17 16.66 3.85
N GLU A 198 15.30 17.99 3.97
CA GLU A 198 16.58 18.66 3.87
C GLU A 198 16.83 19.44 5.17
N GLY A 199 17.86 19.02 5.91
CA GLY A 199 18.11 19.53 7.25
C GLY A 199 16.97 19.21 8.20
N LYS A 200 16.23 20.22 8.65
CA LYS A 200 15.07 20.08 9.56
C LYS A 200 13.72 20.41 8.91
N TRP A 201 13.67 20.45 7.58
CA TRP A 201 12.48 20.88 6.85
C TRP A 201 12.03 19.82 5.86
N PHE A 202 10.71 19.72 5.69
CA PHE A 202 10.12 18.96 4.60
C PHE A 202 10.12 19.77 3.31
N TYR A 203 10.33 19.08 2.21
CA TYR A 203 10.21 19.63 0.86
C TYR A 203 9.32 18.74 0.02
N VAL A 204 8.37 19.34 -0.68
CA VAL A 204 7.52 18.68 -1.66
C VAL A 204 7.76 19.34 -3.01
N ASN A 205 8.22 18.56 -3.99
CA ASN A 205 8.57 19.04 -5.34
C ASN A 205 9.53 20.24 -5.30
N GLY A 206 10.55 20.19 -4.42
CA GLY A 206 11.53 21.26 -4.23
C GLY A 206 11.02 22.47 -3.45
N ARG A 207 9.76 22.48 -3.02
CA ARG A 207 9.17 23.57 -2.22
C ARG A 207 9.16 23.21 -0.74
N LYS A 208 9.72 24.09 0.10
CA LYS A 208 9.64 23.96 1.56
C LYS A 208 8.19 23.93 2.01
N THR A 209 7.84 22.87 2.72
CA THR A 209 6.45 22.59 3.13
C THR A 209 6.38 22.44 4.64
N MET A 210 5.37 23.04 5.26
CA MET A 210 5.05 22.83 6.66
C MET A 210 3.87 21.86 6.75
N LEU A 211 4.06 20.78 7.49
CA LEU A 211 2.99 19.86 7.80
C LEU A 211 2.13 20.43 8.95
N ARG A 212 0.87 20.63 8.67
CA ARG A 212 -0.16 21.07 9.62
C ARG A 212 -1.08 19.88 9.82
N GLY A 213 -0.74 19.06 10.82
CA GLY A 213 -1.32 17.73 10.97
C GLY A 213 -2.40 17.62 12.02
N THR A 214 -3.16 16.55 11.90
CA THR A 214 -4.04 15.99 12.93
C THR A 214 -3.77 14.50 13.10
N VAL A 215 -4.39 13.91 14.12
CA VAL A 215 -4.30 12.47 14.41
C VAL A 215 -5.66 11.83 14.18
N GLU A 216 -5.65 10.63 13.62
CA GLU A 216 -6.79 9.73 13.49
C GLU A 216 -6.50 8.46 14.32
N ASN A 217 -7.42 8.10 15.21
CA ASN A 217 -7.26 7.06 16.23
C ASN A 217 -8.16 5.84 15.97
N CYS A 218 -8.59 5.59 14.75
CA CYS A 218 -9.57 4.54 14.44
C CYS A 218 -10.89 4.71 15.20
N ASP A 219 -11.41 5.95 15.22
CA ASP A 219 -12.56 6.34 16.02
C ASP A 219 -13.81 6.55 15.14
N PHE A 220 -14.57 5.48 14.92
CA PHE A 220 -15.71 5.42 13.99
C PHE A 220 -16.99 5.00 14.70
N PRO A 221 -17.56 5.86 15.61
CA PRO A 221 -18.67 5.48 16.49
C PRO A 221 -19.98 5.16 15.77
N LEU A 222 -20.15 5.59 14.52
CA LEU A 222 -21.37 5.32 13.76
C LEU A 222 -21.38 3.92 13.10
N THR A 223 -20.23 3.38 12.77
CA THR A 223 -20.08 2.14 12.00
C THR A 223 -19.44 1.00 12.80
N GLY A 224 -18.62 1.33 13.79
CA GLY A 224 -17.80 0.37 14.54
C GLY A 224 -16.57 -0.14 13.76
N TYR A 225 -16.25 0.47 12.61
CA TYR A 225 -15.05 0.19 11.79
C TYR A 225 -14.79 1.35 10.82
N ALA A 226 -13.57 1.41 10.27
CA ALA A 226 -13.18 2.44 9.32
C ALA A 226 -14.07 2.45 8.07
N PRO A 227 -14.47 3.62 7.55
CA PRO A 227 -15.17 3.70 6.27
C PRO A 227 -14.39 3.02 5.15
N MET A 228 -15.07 2.19 4.35
CA MET A 228 -14.46 1.46 3.24
C MET A 228 -14.77 2.13 1.88
N ASP A 229 -15.30 3.33 1.88
CA ASP A 229 -15.62 4.10 0.68
C ASP A 229 -14.85 5.42 0.61
N VAL A 230 -14.51 5.82 -0.61
CA VAL A 230 -13.71 7.02 -0.90
C VAL A 230 -14.41 8.30 -0.48
N ALA A 231 -15.73 8.40 -0.68
CA ALA A 231 -16.49 9.62 -0.40
C ALA A 231 -16.49 10.00 1.09
N SER A 232 -16.56 9.02 1.98
CA SER A 232 -16.46 9.23 3.43
C SER A 232 -15.10 9.82 3.82
N TRP A 233 -14.00 9.29 3.27
CA TRP A 233 -12.66 9.79 3.53
C TRP A 233 -12.40 11.15 2.86
N GLU A 234 -12.91 11.37 1.64
CA GLU A 234 -12.85 12.71 1.03
C GLU A 234 -13.52 13.77 1.91
N ARG A 235 -14.67 13.45 2.48
CA ARG A 235 -15.35 14.36 3.41
C ARG A 235 -14.46 14.70 4.60
N VAL A 236 -13.79 13.72 5.21
CA VAL A 236 -12.88 13.93 6.33
C VAL A 236 -11.73 14.85 5.93
N PHE A 237 -11.02 14.53 4.85
CA PHE A 237 -9.87 15.33 4.41
C PHE A 237 -10.25 16.74 3.95
N ARG A 238 -11.40 16.94 3.29
CA ARG A 238 -11.90 18.26 2.92
C ARG A 238 -12.25 19.10 4.15
N ILE A 239 -12.83 18.50 5.19
CA ILE A 239 -13.07 19.20 6.48
C ILE A 239 -11.73 19.60 7.09
N CYS A 240 -10.75 18.71 7.19
CA CYS A 240 -9.42 19.02 7.70
C CYS A 240 -8.78 20.18 6.91
N ARG A 241 -8.85 20.15 5.58
CA ARG A 241 -8.34 21.26 4.75
C ARG A 241 -9.04 22.60 5.00
N ASN A 242 -10.34 22.61 5.25
CA ASN A 242 -11.07 23.81 5.59
C ASN A 242 -10.58 24.44 6.90
N TYR A 243 -10.01 23.65 7.80
CA TYR A 243 -9.29 24.12 9.00
C TYR A 243 -7.81 24.42 8.77
N GLY A 244 -7.33 24.37 7.53
CA GLY A 244 -5.95 24.65 7.16
C GLY A 244 -4.99 23.49 7.36
N LEU A 245 -5.48 22.29 7.65
CA LEU A 245 -4.65 21.08 7.79
C LEU A 245 -4.32 20.48 6.44
N ASN A 246 -3.16 19.81 6.34
CA ASN A 246 -2.69 19.15 5.13
C ASN A 246 -2.10 17.76 5.38
N HIS A 247 -2.13 17.28 6.64
CA HIS A 247 -1.49 16.05 7.03
C HIS A 247 -2.33 15.30 8.07
N MET A 248 -2.35 13.96 8.00
CA MET A 248 -2.96 13.07 8.99
C MET A 248 -2.02 11.94 9.36
N ARG A 249 -1.80 11.78 10.65
CA ARG A 249 -1.14 10.64 11.25
C ARG A 249 -2.20 9.62 11.69
N PHE A 250 -2.02 8.36 11.32
CA PHE A 250 -2.86 7.26 11.78
C PHE A 250 -2.16 6.56 12.94
N HIS A 251 -2.66 6.79 14.15
CA HIS A 251 -2.02 6.36 15.38
C HIS A 251 -2.12 4.84 15.60
N SER A 252 -0.99 4.13 15.50
CA SER A 252 -0.93 2.65 15.57
C SER A 252 -1.94 1.94 14.66
N PHE A 253 -2.22 2.53 13.51
CA PHE A 253 -3.27 2.10 12.59
C PHE A 253 -2.87 2.39 11.14
N CYS A 254 -3.21 1.47 10.24
CA CYS A 254 -3.13 1.70 8.80
C CYS A 254 -4.56 1.83 8.25
N PRO A 255 -4.92 2.95 7.60
CA PRO A 255 -6.26 3.11 7.04
C PRO A 255 -6.50 2.20 5.84
N PRO A 256 -7.77 1.98 5.43
CA PRO A 256 -8.09 1.23 4.23
C PRO A 256 -7.67 1.97 2.95
N GLU A 257 -7.62 1.25 1.82
CA GLU A 257 -7.29 1.78 0.49
C GLU A 257 -8.10 3.05 0.13
N ALA A 258 -9.38 3.07 0.51
CA ALA A 258 -10.26 4.21 0.28
C ALA A 258 -9.74 5.54 0.83
N ALA A 259 -9.01 5.50 1.95
CA ALA A 259 -8.39 6.69 2.54
C ALA A 259 -7.22 7.20 1.67
N PHE A 260 -6.39 6.32 1.16
CA PHE A 260 -5.28 6.70 0.27
C PHE A 260 -5.80 7.29 -1.04
N ILE A 261 -6.81 6.67 -1.65
CA ILE A 261 -7.46 7.22 -2.86
C ILE A 261 -8.03 8.61 -2.58
N ALA A 262 -8.77 8.77 -1.50
CA ALA A 262 -9.38 10.05 -1.14
C ALA A 262 -8.33 11.13 -0.86
N ALA A 263 -7.25 10.78 -0.15
CA ALA A 263 -6.16 11.70 0.14
C ALA A 263 -5.41 12.14 -1.13
N ASP A 264 -5.19 11.20 -2.06
CA ASP A 264 -4.63 11.51 -3.38
C ASP A 264 -5.49 12.52 -4.13
N LEU A 265 -6.82 12.30 -4.17
CA LEU A 265 -7.77 13.20 -4.85
C LEU A 265 -7.85 14.59 -4.21
N VAL A 266 -7.72 14.66 -2.89
CA VAL A 266 -7.83 15.93 -2.14
C VAL A 266 -6.49 16.66 -2.09
N GLY A 267 -5.35 15.98 -2.25
CA GLY A 267 -4.03 16.54 -2.01
C GLY A 267 -3.73 16.61 -0.51
N PHE A 268 -3.74 15.47 0.19
CA PHE A 268 -3.56 15.40 1.62
C PHE A 268 -2.47 14.39 1.97
N TYR A 269 -1.49 14.78 2.81
CA TYR A 269 -0.34 13.94 3.15
C TYR A 269 -0.70 12.95 4.26
N LEU A 270 -0.39 11.68 4.07
CA LEU A 270 -0.69 10.62 5.03
C LEU A 270 0.57 10.05 5.67
N GLN A 271 0.43 9.70 6.95
CA GLN A 271 1.40 8.96 7.74
C GLN A 271 0.70 7.78 8.41
N PRO A 272 0.55 6.64 7.73
CA PRO A 272 0.14 5.41 8.39
C PRO A 272 1.24 4.91 9.32
N GLU A 273 0.84 4.14 10.31
CA GLU A 273 1.73 3.46 11.24
C GLU A 273 1.54 1.95 11.17
N GLY A 274 2.60 1.23 11.51
CA GLY A 274 2.50 -0.18 11.87
C GLY A 274 1.52 -0.35 13.05
N PRO A 275 0.81 -1.48 13.15
CA PRO A 275 -0.30 -1.66 14.08
C PRO A 275 0.17 -1.92 15.51
N SER A 276 1.09 -1.13 16.06
CA SER A 276 1.67 -1.38 17.37
C SER A 276 1.64 -0.19 18.29
N TRP A 277 1.13 -0.44 19.49
CA TRP A 277 1.29 0.42 20.64
C TRP A 277 1.58 -0.42 21.88
N PRO A 278 2.85 -0.77 22.15
CA PRO A 278 3.23 -1.73 23.17
C PRO A 278 3.35 -1.14 24.57
N ASN A 279 2.71 -0.02 24.86
CA ASN A 279 2.79 0.70 26.14
C ASN A 279 2.56 -0.22 27.36
N HIS A 280 1.51 -1.06 27.32
CA HIS A 280 1.16 -2.02 28.36
C HIS A 280 1.27 -3.49 27.89
N GLY A 281 2.09 -3.77 26.89
CA GLY A 281 2.11 -5.07 26.23
C GLY A 281 3.50 -5.56 25.88
N PRO A 282 3.69 -6.05 24.67
CA PRO A 282 4.93 -6.65 24.21
C PRO A 282 6.08 -5.64 24.17
N ARG A 283 7.31 -6.17 24.20
CA ARG A 283 8.53 -5.35 24.23
C ARG A 283 9.31 -5.53 22.95
N LEU A 284 9.46 -4.46 22.17
CA LEU A 284 10.25 -4.47 20.94
C LEU A 284 11.73 -4.67 21.20
N GLY A 285 12.40 -5.38 20.30
CA GLY A 285 13.84 -5.65 20.37
C GLY A 285 14.22 -6.70 21.41
N ASN A 286 13.25 -7.41 21.98
CA ASN A 286 13.46 -8.48 22.96
C ASN A 286 13.35 -9.89 22.35
N GLY A 287 13.27 -10.01 21.02
CA GLY A 287 13.13 -11.29 20.32
C GLY A 287 11.74 -11.90 20.40
N GLN A 288 10.72 -11.09 20.68
CA GLN A 288 9.32 -11.51 20.66
C GLN A 288 8.79 -11.55 19.22
N PRO A 289 7.74 -12.33 18.91
CA PRO A 289 7.17 -12.42 17.56
C PRO A 289 6.79 -11.07 16.93
N ILE A 290 6.44 -10.07 17.75
CA ILE A 290 6.11 -8.70 17.32
C ILE A 290 7.27 -8.04 16.56
N ASP A 291 8.53 -8.36 16.87
CA ASP A 291 9.69 -7.75 16.23
C ASP A 291 9.73 -8.05 14.72
N LYS A 292 9.43 -9.31 14.36
CA LYS A 292 9.33 -9.70 12.95
C LYS A 292 8.01 -9.23 12.32
N TYR A 293 6.91 -9.38 13.04
CA TYR A 293 5.58 -9.03 12.55
C TYR A 293 5.49 -7.57 12.10
N LEU A 294 6.00 -6.62 12.88
CA LEU A 294 5.99 -5.21 12.50
C LEU A 294 6.83 -4.89 11.27
N MET A 295 7.96 -5.58 11.08
CA MET A 295 8.73 -5.46 9.84
C MET A 295 7.90 -5.96 8.64
N ASP A 296 7.35 -7.16 8.75
CA ASP A 296 6.55 -7.78 7.69
C ASP A 296 5.31 -6.93 7.35
N GLU A 297 4.58 -6.43 8.37
CA GLU A 297 3.41 -5.58 8.19
C GLU A 297 3.76 -4.25 7.50
N THR A 298 4.83 -3.60 7.91
CA THR A 298 5.22 -2.33 7.27
C THR A 298 5.73 -2.53 5.85
N ILE A 299 6.40 -3.64 5.55
CA ILE A 299 6.77 -4.02 4.18
C ILE A 299 5.51 -4.28 3.35
N ALA A 300 4.57 -5.07 3.88
CA ALA A 300 3.33 -5.38 3.19
C ALA A 300 2.49 -4.13 2.90
N LEU A 301 2.28 -3.26 3.90
CA LEU A 301 1.50 -2.04 3.71
C LEU A 301 2.17 -1.06 2.73
N THR A 302 3.51 -1.01 2.72
CA THR A 302 4.23 -0.15 1.78
C THR A 302 4.16 -0.72 0.36
N LYS A 303 4.19 -2.03 0.21
CA LYS A 303 3.97 -2.71 -1.07
C LYS A 303 2.54 -2.47 -1.59
N GLU A 304 1.54 -2.58 -0.73
CA GLU A 304 0.12 -2.43 -1.10
C GLU A 304 -0.24 -0.99 -1.44
N TYR A 305 0.21 -0.02 -0.63
CA TYR A 305 -0.24 1.38 -0.76
C TYR A 305 0.83 2.34 -1.28
N GLY A 306 2.02 1.86 -1.62
CA GLY A 306 3.15 2.70 -1.99
C GLY A 306 2.96 3.52 -3.29
N ASN A 307 2.06 3.12 -4.18
CA ASN A 307 1.76 3.88 -5.39
C ASN A 307 0.97 5.17 -5.13
N TYR A 308 0.28 5.27 -3.98
CA TYR A 308 -0.51 6.45 -3.65
C TYR A 308 0.39 7.64 -3.33
N ALA A 309 0.18 8.76 -4.01
CA ALA A 309 0.98 9.98 -3.85
C ALA A 309 0.87 10.56 -2.43
N SER A 310 -0.25 10.35 -1.78
CA SER A 310 -0.53 10.79 -0.41
C SER A 310 0.29 10.04 0.65
N TYR A 311 0.76 8.83 0.36
CA TYR A 311 1.59 8.05 1.28
C TYR A 311 3.00 8.62 1.36
N CYS A 312 3.26 9.52 2.31
CA CYS A 312 4.47 10.32 2.39
C CYS A 312 5.40 9.92 3.53
N MET A 313 4.87 9.34 4.60
CA MET A 313 5.60 8.99 5.80
C MET A 313 5.13 7.64 6.34
N LEU A 314 6.03 6.95 7.04
CA LEU A 314 5.74 5.70 7.73
C LEU A 314 6.35 5.72 9.13
N ALA A 315 5.64 5.23 10.14
CA ALA A 315 6.20 4.91 11.45
C ALA A 315 5.97 3.44 11.78
N CYS A 316 6.81 2.88 12.66
CA CYS A 316 6.67 1.49 13.09
C CYS A 316 5.45 1.25 14.01
N GLY A 317 4.89 2.31 14.59
CA GLY A 317 3.85 2.29 15.60
C GLY A 317 4.03 3.43 16.59
N ASN A 318 3.34 3.36 17.72
CA ASN A 318 3.34 4.38 18.77
C ASN A 318 4.04 3.89 20.04
N GLU A 319 4.73 4.77 20.77
CA GLU A 319 5.32 4.60 22.09
C GLU A 319 5.94 3.20 22.33
N PRO A 320 7.00 2.87 21.59
CA PRO A 320 7.64 1.56 21.71
C PRO A 320 8.27 1.35 23.08
N SER A 321 8.20 0.12 23.61
CA SER A 321 8.82 -0.28 24.87
C SER A 321 9.84 -1.39 24.68
N GLY A 322 10.59 -1.75 25.73
CA GLY A 322 11.64 -2.78 25.66
C GLY A 322 12.99 -2.24 25.18
N ARG A 323 13.71 -3.02 24.38
CA ARG A 323 14.96 -2.60 23.73
C ARG A 323 14.70 -1.89 22.42
N TRP A 324 13.64 -1.10 22.39
CA TRP A 324 13.08 -0.48 21.21
C TRP A 324 14.08 0.40 20.44
N VAL A 325 15.00 1.09 21.12
CA VAL A 325 16.00 1.96 20.44
C VAL A 325 16.81 1.18 19.41
N ALA A 326 17.33 0.03 19.79
CA ALA A 326 18.12 -0.82 18.90
C ALA A 326 17.26 -1.43 17.77
N TRP A 327 16.00 -1.77 18.06
CA TRP A 327 15.08 -2.31 17.07
C TRP A 327 14.65 -1.23 16.07
N VAL A 328 14.22 -0.06 16.56
CA VAL A 328 13.80 1.08 15.70
C VAL A 328 14.98 1.61 14.87
N SER A 329 16.21 1.60 15.40
CA SER A 329 17.39 1.94 14.59
C SER A 329 17.53 1.01 13.39
N LYS A 330 17.41 -0.31 13.59
CA LYS A 330 17.43 -1.29 12.48
C LYS A 330 16.27 -1.10 11.51
N PHE A 331 15.08 -0.79 12.01
CA PHE A 331 13.91 -0.48 11.19
C PHE A 331 14.16 0.74 10.30
N VAL A 332 14.66 1.83 10.87
CA VAL A 332 14.98 3.05 10.12
C VAL A 332 16.11 2.81 9.12
N ASP A 333 17.15 2.08 9.51
CA ASP A 333 18.27 1.77 8.61
C ASP A 333 17.83 0.89 7.45
N TYR A 334 16.97 -0.11 7.70
CA TYR A 334 16.38 -0.91 6.62
C TYR A 334 15.66 -0.02 5.60
N TRP A 335 14.74 0.84 6.06
CA TRP A 335 13.97 1.69 5.18
C TRP A 335 14.84 2.74 4.45
N LYS A 336 15.86 3.29 5.10
CA LYS A 336 16.84 4.16 4.44
C LYS A 336 17.55 3.43 3.30
N VAL A 337 18.04 2.22 3.53
CA VAL A 337 18.73 1.44 2.51
C VAL A 337 17.78 1.12 1.35
N VAL A 338 16.56 0.68 1.63
CA VAL A 338 15.54 0.36 0.64
C VAL A 338 15.24 1.57 -0.27
N TYR A 339 15.17 2.78 0.31
CA TYR A 339 14.83 3.99 -0.45
C TYR A 339 16.02 4.76 -0.99
N THR A 340 17.25 4.51 -0.54
CA THR A 340 18.45 5.18 -1.07
C THR A 340 19.17 4.39 -2.14
N GLN A 341 18.87 3.10 -2.31
CA GLN A 341 19.38 2.33 -3.43
C GLN A 341 18.59 2.69 -4.70
N GLU A 342 19.29 3.16 -5.70
CA GLU A 342 18.71 3.36 -7.05
C GLU A 342 19.09 2.19 -7.98
N PRO A 343 18.07 1.45 -8.45
CA PRO A 343 16.68 1.49 -8.07
C PRO A 343 16.42 0.78 -6.72
N PRO A 344 15.44 1.22 -5.92
CA PRO A 344 15.14 0.58 -4.63
C PRO A 344 14.88 -0.91 -4.80
N LEU A 345 15.53 -1.75 -4.00
CA LEU A 345 15.34 -3.20 -4.05
C LEU A 345 13.96 -3.59 -3.51
N GLU A 346 13.18 -4.30 -4.30
CA GLU A 346 12.02 -5.15 -3.96
C GLU A 346 10.82 -4.53 -3.20
N THR A 347 10.77 -3.25 -2.88
CA THR A 347 9.63 -2.69 -2.12
C THR A 347 9.13 -1.38 -2.70
N ALA A 348 7.83 -1.32 -2.83
CA ALA A 348 6.90 -0.20 -2.92
C ALA A 348 7.25 1.01 -3.82
N GLY A 349 6.34 1.29 -4.72
CA GLY A 349 6.29 2.52 -5.50
C GLY A 349 6.21 3.77 -4.62
N ASN A 350 7.00 4.73 -4.89
CA ASN A 350 7.25 6.04 -4.33
C ASN A 350 8.66 6.15 -3.73
N GLY A 351 9.62 6.54 -4.57
CA GLY A 351 11.03 6.67 -4.21
C GLY A 351 11.37 7.67 -3.08
N ASN A 352 10.40 8.23 -2.37
CA ASN A 352 10.64 9.25 -1.35
C ASN A 352 9.66 9.12 -0.18
N LEU A 353 9.75 8.03 0.55
CA LEU A 353 9.04 7.86 1.82
C LEU A 353 9.92 8.38 2.96
N THR A 354 9.40 9.29 3.76
CA THR A 354 10.08 9.77 4.96
C THR A 354 9.71 8.91 6.17
N MET A 355 10.73 8.37 6.83
CA MET A 355 10.54 7.64 8.07
C MET A 355 10.39 8.60 9.24
N SER A 356 9.35 8.45 10.04
CA SER A 356 9.25 9.14 11.31
C SER A 356 9.42 8.17 12.48
N ILE A 357 10.18 8.60 13.49
CA ILE A 357 10.27 7.96 14.79
C ILE A 357 9.54 8.91 15.73
N MET A 358 8.41 8.47 16.28
CA MET A 358 7.75 9.16 17.37
C MET A 358 7.66 8.28 18.59
#